data_14d71d5aad131906d79cdbb450b99479
#
_entry.id   14d71d5aad131906d79cdbb450b99479
#
_cell.length_a   1.000
_cell.length_b   1.000
_cell.length_c   1.000
_cell.angle_alpha   90.00
_cell.angle_beta   90.00
_cell.angle_gamma   90.00
#
_symmetry.space_group_name_H-M   'P 1'
#
loop_
_entity.id
_entity.type
_entity.pdbx_description
1 polymer ?
#
loop_
_entity_poly.entity_id
_entity_poly.type
_entity_poly.pdbx_seq_one_letter_code
_entity_poly.pdbx_strand_id
1 'polypeptide(L)'
;MNYQSTRNAALTASSAEAILNGLAPDGGLYAMPALSGLDFDWQRCLTLSTQGMATEILCALLPDFTHAEMEQLVHAAYTGKFETEDLTPTVPVGEDTVLELFRGPTSAFKDVALSMLPHLMTAAKKKCGVDDEILILTATSGDTGKAAMEGFCDVAGTKIIVFYPDGGVSAVQKAQMVTQGGDNTCVAAVRGNFDDAQTAVKQVFAKVGGENLLAGKGVRLSSANSINIGRLAPQVVYYFRAYADLVRRGTVAVGERVDYVVPTGNFGDILAGYFARELGLPVGTLVCASNANNVLTDFIRTGRYDKKRPFYLTSSPSMDILVSSNLERLLFLLSGDEQLVAKLMRQLTEDGAYEVPEELKEKIQSLFWAGCCGDAETKRTIGRVWQEHHYLCDTHTAVAWNVAQQYKAANPGHAPVVVLSTASPYKFPAAVLGGLGEKAEGDEFAVMEQLERLTGIPVPKNLCGLRERPVRHTTVLDREEMLPFVLEKAQEKKWF
;
A
#
# COMPACT_ATOMS: atom_id res chain seq x y z
N MET A 1 6.27 -2.84 -24.85
CA MET A 1 5.04 -3.36 -24.22
C MET A 1 4.26 -2.18 -23.67
N ASN A 2 2.97 -2.12 -23.90
CA ASN A 2 2.15 -0.99 -23.44
C ASN A 2 1.25 -1.42 -22.29
N TYR A 3 0.99 -0.51 -21.40
CA TYR A 3 -0.13 -0.57 -20.46
C TYR A 3 -1.42 -0.23 -21.21
N GLN A 4 -2.54 -0.75 -20.74
CA GLN A 4 -3.85 -0.36 -21.23
C GLN A 4 -4.82 -0.14 -20.08
N SER A 5 -5.91 0.58 -20.34
CA SER A 5 -7.03 0.69 -19.40
C SER A 5 -7.68 -0.68 -19.19
N THR A 6 -7.97 -1.00 -17.92
CA THR A 6 -8.75 -2.21 -17.56
C THR A 6 -10.18 -2.22 -18.12
N ARG A 7 -10.67 -1.06 -18.65
CA ARG A 7 -12.04 -0.90 -19.13
C ARG A 7 -12.15 -0.63 -20.63
N ASN A 8 -11.01 -0.33 -21.30
CA ASN A 8 -11.00 0.00 -22.74
C ASN A 8 -9.64 -0.30 -23.35
N ALA A 9 -9.55 -1.30 -24.18
CA ALA A 9 -8.31 -1.72 -24.85
C ALA A 9 -7.73 -0.65 -25.82
N ALA A 10 -8.54 0.29 -26.30
CA ALA A 10 -8.06 1.38 -27.16
C ALA A 10 -7.27 2.46 -26.38
N LEU A 11 -7.42 2.53 -25.06
CA LEU A 11 -6.71 3.47 -24.20
C LEU A 11 -5.42 2.83 -23.70
N THR A 12 -4.36 2.99 -24.48
CA THR A 12 -3.02 2.50 -24.15
C THR A 12 -2.12 3.62 -23.66
N ALA A 13 -1.10 3.25 -22.89
CA ALA A 13 -0.07 4.14 -22.37
C ALA A 13 1.28 3.43 -22.30
N SER A 14 2.37 4.16 -22.42
CA SER A 14 3.68 3.71 -22.01
C SER A 14 3.72 3.56 -20.47
N SER A 15 4.70 2.87 -19.91
CA SER A 15 4.83 2.75 -18.44
C SER A 15 5.06 4.12 -17.80
N ALA A 16 5.79 5.01 -18.45
CA ALA A 16 6.01 6.37 -17.99
C ALA A 16 4.70 7.20 -17.95
N GLU A 17 3.89 7.12 -19.01
CA GLU A 17 2.57 7.79 -19.04
C GLU A 17 1.62 7.20 -17.98
N ALA A 18 1.60 5.89 -17.79
CA ALA A 18 0.76 5.22 -16.79
C ALA A 18 1.11 5.66 -15.35
N ILE A 19 2.41 5.82 -15.06
CA ILE A 19 2.88 6.35 -13.76
C ILE A 19 2.48 7.82 -13.59
N LEU A 20 2.69 8.64 -14.62
CA LEU A 20 2.44 10.08 -14.55
C LEU A 20 0.95 10.40 -14.43
N ASN A 21 0.11 9.67 -15.16
CA ASN A 21 -1.34 9.89 -15.18
C ASN A 21 -2.05 9.20 -13.99
N GLY A 22 -1.55 8.04 -13.54
CA GLY A 22 -2.12 7.25 -12.45
C GLY A 22 -3.40 6.50 -12.83
N LEU A 23 -4.33 7.13 -13.54
CA LEU A 23 -5.59 6.60 -14.04
C LEU A 23 -5.72 6.82 -15.55
N ALA A 24 -6.42 5.92 -16.22
CA ALA A 24 -6.81 6.12 -17.61
C ALA A 24 -7.96 7.14 -17.73
N PRO A 25 -8.13 7.79 -18.90
CA PRO A 25 -9.16 8.81 -19.10
C PRO A 25 -10.60 8.34 -18.86
N ASP A 26 -10.88 7.05 -19.02
CA ASP A 26 -12.17 6.42 -18.74
C ASP A 26 -12.38 6.03 -17.26
N GLY A 27 -11.42 6.37 -16.40
CA GLY A 27 -11.39 6.01 -14.99
C GLY A 27 -10.97 4.57 -14.71
N GLY A 28 -10.57 3.81 -15.73
CA GLY A 28 -9.96 2.49 -15.61
C GLY A 28 -8.54 2.57 -15.06
N LEU A 29 -8.05 1.45 -14.54
CA LEU A 29 -6.68 1.34 -14.06
C LEU A 29 -5.74 0.94 -15.21
N TYR A 30 -4.53 1.44 -15.19
CA TYR A 30 -3.51 0.93 -16.12
C TYR A 30 -3.02 -0.46 -15.67
N ALA A 31 -3.10 -1.43 -16.56
CA ALA A 31 -2.62 -2.78 -16.37
C ALA A 31 -1.78 -3.23 -17.59
N MET A 32 -0.89 -4.20 -17.39
CA MET A 32 -0.06 -4.80 -18.43
C MET A 32 -0.71 -6.12 -18.88
N PRO A 33 -1.35 -6.20 -20.05
CA PRO A 33 -2.05 -7.41 -20.50
C PRO A 33 -1.14 -8.63 -20.67
N ALA A 34 0.11 -8.40 -21.05
CA ALA A 34 1.11 -9.45 -21.31
C ALA A 34 1.97 -9.80 -20.08
N LEU A 35 1.47 -9.55 -18.86
CA LEU A 35 2.24 -9.81 -17.63
C LEU A 35 2.71 -11.27 -17.53
N SER A 36 1.83 -12.23 -17.79
CA SER A 36 2.15 -13.68 -17.78
C SER A 36 3.07 -14.15 -18.90
N GLY A 37 3.36 -13.29 -19.87
CA GLY A 37 4.24 -13.59 -21.01
C GLY A 37 5.61 -12.93 -20.94
N LEU A 38 5.95 -12.31 -19.80
CA LEU A 38 7.24 -11.68 -19.61
C LEU A 38 8.34 -12.73 -19.47
N ASP A 39 9.39 -12.61 -20.30
CA ASP A 39 10.62 -13.38 -20.15
C ASP A 39 11.45 -12.76 -19.00
N PHE A 40 11.38 -13.38 -17.82
CA PHE A 40 12.04 -12.90 -16.61
C PHE A 40 12.79 -14.03 -15.92
N ASP A 41 14.09 -13.87 -15.78
CA ASP A 41 14.95 -14.82 -15.07
C ASP A 41 14.82 -14.65 -13.55
N TRP A 42 13.72 -15.17 -13.00
CA TRP A 42 13.43 -15.09 -11.59
C TRP A 42 14.48 -15.77 -10.71
N GLN A 43 15.14 -16.85 -11.19
CA GLN A 43 16.14 -17.58 -10.42
C GLN A 43 17.41 -16.74 -10.25
N ARG A 44 17.87 -16.11 -11.34
CA ARG A 44 18.97 -15.15 -11.27
C ARG A 44 18.61 -13.99 -10.33
N CYS A 45 17.41 -13.51 -10.38
CA CYS A 45 16.95 -12.42 -9.52
C CYS A 45 17.16 -12.73 -8.03
N LEU A 46 16.94 -13.99 -7.59
CA LEU A 46 17.15 -14.41 -6.19
C LEU A 46 18.61 -14.29 -5.70
N THR A 47 19.56 -14.23 -6.59
CA THR A 47 20.99 -14.12 -6.25
C THR A 47 21.47 -12.69 -6.04
N LEU A 48 20.66 -11.71 -6.37
CA LEU A 48 20.99 -10.29 -6.31
C LEU A 48 20.79 -9.70 -4.91
N SER A 49 21.38 -8.54 -4.67
CA SER A 49 21.02 -7.69 -3.54
C SER A 49 19.56 -7.22 -3.66
N THR A 50 18.96 -6.76 -2.59
CA THR A 50 17.55 -6.25 -2.63
C THR A 50 17.40 -5.09 -3.63
N GLN A 51 18.38 -4.19 -3.74
CA GLN A 51 18.35 -3.12 -4.75
C GLN A 51 18.51 -3.68 -6.17
N GLY A 52 19.36 -4.69 -6.36
CA GLY A 52 19.51 -5.39 -7.63
C GLY A 52 18.21 -6.10 -8.05
N MET A 53 17.54 -6.80 -7.12
CA MET A 53 16.20 -7.38 -7.34
C MET A 53 15.21 -6.31 -7.77
N ALA A 54 15.18 -5.17 -7.05
CA ALA A 54 14.28 -4.06 -7.38
C ALA A 54 14.54 -3.53 -8.79
N THR A 55 15.80 -3.36 -9.18
CA THR A 55 16.17 -2.91 -10.52
C THR A 55 15.66 -3.86 -11.60
N GLU A 56 15.93 -5.16 -11.49
CA GLU A 56 15.51 -6.15 -12.48
C GLU A 56 13.99 -6.24 -12.59
N ILE A 57 13.28 -6.34 -11.45
CA ILE A 57 11.83 -6.45 -11.41
C ILE A 57 11.17 -5.20 -11.99
N LEU A 58 11.64 -4.01 -11.61
CA LEU A 58 11.08 -2.77 -12.09
C LEU A 58 11.39 -2.53 -13.58
N CYS A 59 12.55 -2.96 -14.10
CA CYS A 59 12.81 -2.94 -15.54
C CYS A 59 11.85 -3.85 -16.32
N ALA A 60 11.53 -5.02 -15.80
CA ALA A 60 10.57 -5.92 -16.43
C ALA A 60 9.15 -5.34 -16.45
N LEU A 61 8.73 -4.71 -15.35
CA LEU A 61 7.38 -4.15 -15.23
C LEU A 61 7.26 -2.74 -15.84
N LEU A 62 8.35 -1.98 -15.97
CA LEU A 62 8.35 -0.59 -16.44
C LEU A 62 9.34 -0.43 -17.60
N PRO A 63 9.05 -1.00 -18.77
CA PRO A 63 10.03 -1.18 -19.87
C PRO A 63 10.50 0.12 -20.55
N ASP A 64 9.91 1.28 -20.25
CA ASP A 64 10.38 2.56 -20.79
C ASP A 64 11.66 3.04 -20.10
N PHE A 65 12.00 2.48 -18.94
CA PHE A 65 13.18 2.86 -18.19
C PHE A 65 14.33 1.91 -18.52
N THR A 66 15.49 2.47 -18.86
CA THR A 66 16.69 1.66 -19.05
C THR A 66 17.19 1.11 -17.73
N HIS A 67 17.98 0.02 -17.77
CA HIS A 67 18.55 -0.57 -16.56
C HIS A 67 19.35 0.45 -15.75
N ALA A 68 20.22 1.25 -16.40
CA ALA A 68 21.01 2.26 -15.72
C ALA A 68 20.17 3.38 -15.08
N GLU A 69 19.08 3.82 -15.73
CA GLU A 69 18.13 4.75 -15.12
C GLU A 69 17.46 4.13 -13.90
N MET A 70 16.95 2.90 -14.02
CA MET A 70 16.26 2.23 -12.93
C MET A 70 17.18 1.99 -11.72
N GLU A 71 18.42 1.60 -11.94
CA GLU A 71 19.44 1.44 -10.89
C GLU A 71 19.64 2.75 -10.11
N GLN A 72 19.74 3.89 -10.81
CA GLN A 72 19.84 5.20 -10.17
C GLN A 72 18.59 5.55 -9.36
N LEU A 73 17.39 5.27 -9.89
CA LEU A 73 16.13 5.54 -9.20
C LEU A 73 15.98 4.67 -7.94
N VAL A 74 16.32 3.38 -8.03
CA VAL A 74 16.32 2.43 -6.91
C VAL A 74 17.31 2.86 -5.82
N HIS A 75 18.52 3.25 -6.23
CA HIS A 75 19.52 3.76 -5.30
C HIS A 75 19.01 5.02 -4.56
N ALA A 76 18.46 5.98 -5.27
CA ALA A 76 17.93 7.20 -4.68
C ALA A 76 16.71 6.94 -3.76
N ALA A 77 15.91 5.93 -4.09
CA ALA A 77 14.72 5.57 -3.32
C ALA A 77 15.06 4.87 -1.99
N TYR A 78 16.06 4.00 -1.98
CA TYR A 78 16.21 3.03 -0.89
C TYR A 78 17.48 3.20 -0.05
N THR A 79 18.58 3.75 -0.60
CA THR A 79 19.84 3.81 0.11
C THR A 79 19.75 4.68 1.36
N GLY A 80 20.06 4.09 2.51
CA GLY A 80 20.11 4.78 3.80
C GLY A 80 18.76 5.18 4.40
N LYS A 81 17.63 4.80 3.76
CA LYS A 81 16.27 5.16 4.24
C LYS A 81 15.61 4.10 5.11
N PHE A 82 16.03 2.86 4.99
CA PHE A 82 15.47 1.72 5.74
C PHE A 82 16.41 1.29 6.88
N GLU A 83 15.85 0.61 7.88
CA GLU A 83 16.64 0.12 9.03
C GLU A 83 17.66 -0.95 8.64
N THR A 84 17.41 -1.67 7.53
CA THR A 84 18.29 -2.71 7.00
C THR A 84 18.45 -2.56 5.49
N GLU A 85 19.59 -3.03 4.96
CA GLU A 85 19.86 -3.06 3.51
C GLU A 85 18.90 -4.01 2.77
N ASP A 86 18.35 -4.98 3.47
CA ASP A 86 17.33 -5.90 2.94
C ASP A 86 15.96 -5.27 2.77
N LEU A 87 15.74 -4.04 3.21
CA LEU A 87 14.51 -3.25 3.22
C LEU A 87 13.38 -3.93 4.02
N THR A 88 13.13 -5.20 3.77
CA THR A 88 12.01 -5.99 4.30
C THR A 88 12.52 -7.35 4.76
N PRO A 89 13.13 -7.44 5.95
CA PRO A 89 13.67 -8.69 6.47
C PRO A 89 12.57 -9.69 6.80
N THR A 90 12.94 -10.96 6.78
CA THR A 90 12.07 -12.06 7.22
C THR A 90 12.53 -12.60 8.57
N VAL A 91 11.58 -12.87 9.45
CA VAL A 91 11.80 -13.39 10.80
C VAL A 91 11.07 -14.73 10.96
N PRO A 92 11.75 -15.82 11.36
CA PRO A 92 11.07 -17.06 11.75
C PRO A 92 10.25 -16.85 13.04
N VAL A 93 8.99 -17.26 13.03
CA VAL A 93 8.08 -17.17 14.19
C VAL A 93 7.32 -18.47 14.30
N GLY A 94 7.69 -19.34 15.23
CA GLY A 94 7.18 -20.69 15.30
C GLY A 94 7.48 -21.49 14.02
N GLU A 95 6.45 -22.06 13.40
CA GLU A 95 6.56 -22.81 12.14
C GLU A 95 6.46 -21.88 10.91
N ASP A 96 6.03 -20.66 11.11
CA ASP A 96 5.77 -19.68 10.03
C ASP A 96 6.94 -18.70 9.90
N THR A 97 6.95 -17.95 8.81
CA THR A 97 7.87 -16.83 8.59
C THR A 97 7.06 -15.53 8.56
N VAL A 98 7.53 -14.51 9.25
CA VAL A 98 6.98 -13.15 9.15
C VAL A 98 7.86 -12.32 8.23
N LEU A 99 7.25 -11.64 7.26
CA LEU A 99 7.89 -10.65 6.41
C LEU A 99 7.64 -9.26 6.98
N GLU A 100 8.67 -8.63 7.57
CA GLU A 100 8.55 -7.32 8.21
C GLU A 100 8.64 -6.20 7.18
N LEU A 101 7.52 -5.66 6.76
CA LEU A 101 7.43 -4.58 5.78
C LEU A 101 7.51 -3.17 6.40
N PHE A 102 7.63 -3.08 7.70
CA PHE A 102 7.56 -1.84 8.46
C PHE A 102 8.93 -1.26 8.86
N ARG A 103 10.02 -1.76 8.32
CA ARG A 103 11.39 -1.31 8.62
C ARG A 103 11.81 -0.05 7.83
N GLY A 104 10.84 0.62 7.22
CA GLY A 104 11.04 1.86 6.48
C GLY A 104 10.87 3.12 7.33
N PRO A 105 11.04 4.31 6.70
CA PRO A 105 11.09 5.61 7.39
C PRO A 105 9.79 6.02 8.08
N THR A 106 8.66 5.38 7.81
CA THR A 106 7.38 5.70 8.47
C THR A 106 6.77 4.53 9.23
N SER A 107 7.49 3.42 9.34
CA SER A 107 7.06 2.20 10.04
C SER A 107 5.79 1.57 9.46
N ALA A 108 5.66 1.58 8.13
CA ALA A 108 4.56 0.95 7.40
C ALA A 108 5.03 0.40 6.04
N PHE A 109 4.39 -0.68 5.54
CA PHE A 109 4.73 -1.33 4.26
C PHE A 109 4.71 -0.38 3.06
N LYS A 110 3.94 0.70 3.17
CA LYS A 110 3.78 1.73 2.14
C LYS A 110 5.08 2.43 1.78
N ASP A 111 6.07 2.38 2.68
CA ASP A 111 7.38 3.00 2.50
C ASP A 111 8.12 2.45 1.28
N VAL A 112 8.04 1.14 1.02
CA VAL A 112 8.72 0.53 -0.13
C VAL A 112 8.25 1.16 -1.44
N ALA A 113 6.95 1.32 -1.61
CA ALA A 113 6.39 1.90 -2.82
C ALA A 113 6.48 3.43 -2.85
N LEU A 114 6.26 4.09 -1.71
CA LEU A 114 6.21 5.56 -1.66
C LEU A 114 7.60 6.21 -1.61
N SER A 115 8.64 5.49 -1.21
CA SER A 115 10.02 5.95 -1.43
C SER A 115 10.42 5.90 -2.91
N MET A 116 9.86 4.96 -3.69
CA MET A 116 10.19 4.79 -5.12
C MET A 116 9.36 5.70 -6.04
N LEU A 117 8.07 5.90 -5.73
CA LEU A 117 7.12 6.61 -6.60
C LEU A 117 7.58 8.02 -7.02
N PRO A 118 8.11 8.89 -6.14
CA PRO A 118 8.53 10.23 -6.55
C PRO A 118 9.64 10.19 -7.61
N HIS A 119 10.59 9.28 -7.47
CA HIS A 119 11.69 9.11 -8.41
C HIS A 119 11.19 8.57 -9.76
N LEU A 120 10.27 7.61 -9.75
CA LEU A 120 9.59 7.14 -10.96
C LEU A 120 8.80 8.27 -11.64
N MET A 121 8.06 9.08 -10.87
CA MET A 121 7.28 10.20 -11.43
C MET A 121 8.15 11.27 -12.05
N THR A 122 9.24 11.64 -11.41
CA THR A 122 10.17 12.65 -11.97
C THR A 122 10.87 12.17 -13.23
N ALA A 123 11.24 10.88 -13.28
CA ALA A 123 11.82 10.29 -14.49
C ALA A 123 10.77 10.11 -15.60
N ALA A 124 9.54 9.68 -15.26
CA ALA A 124 8.41 9.59 -16.19
C ALA A 124 8.07 10.95 -16.80
N LYS A 125 8.04 12.01 -15.98
CA LYS A 125 7.85 13.38 -16.43
C LYS A 125 8.84 13.77 -17.53
N LYS A 126 10.14 13.49 -17.34
CA LYS A 126 11.19 13.76 -18.34
C LYS A 126 10.96 12.97 -19.62
N LYS A 127 10.60 11.69 -19.52
CA LYS A 127 10.33 10.82 -20.68
C LYS A 127 9.10 11.27 -21.47
N CYS A 128 8.08 11.79 -20.81
CA CYS A 128 6.86 12.31 -21.44
C CYS A 128 7.00 13.78 -21.93
N GLY A 129 8.15 14.43 -21.76
CA GLY A 129 8.35 15.83 -22.16
C GLY A 129 7.47 16.80 -21.41
N VAL A 130 7.14 16.52 -20.14
CA VAL A 130 6.30 17.38 -19.29
C VAL A 130 7.19 18.25 -18.41
N ASP A 131 7.06 19.57 -18.53
CA ASP A 131 7.83 20.54 -17.74
C ASP A 131 7.13 20.94 -16.44
N ASP A 132 5.82 20.79 -16.34
CA ASP A 132 5.02 21.16 -15.17
C ASP A 132 5.53 20.49 -13.88
N GLU A 133 5.51 21.22 -12.78
CA GLU A 133 5.74 20.65 -11.44
C GLU A 133 4.56 19.75 -11.04
N ILE A 134 4.84 18.59 -10.45
CA ILE A 134 3.80 17.64 -10.05
C ILE A 134 3.34 17.98 -8.64
N LEU A 135 2.08 18.39 -8.49
CA LEU A 135 1.44 18.59 -7.19
C LEU A 135 0.60 17.38 -6.83
N ILE A 136 1.05 16.64 -5.83
CA ILE A 136 0.34 15.48 -5.28
C ILE A 136 -0.71 15.96 -4.28
N LEU A 137 -1.95 15.51 -4.46
CA LEU A 137 -3.01 15.67 -3.46
C LEU A 137 -3.42 14.30 -2.94
N THR A 138 -3.52 14.15 -1.62
CA THR A 138 -4.01 12.93 -1.01
C THR A 138 -4.81 13.23 0.26
N ALA A 139 -5.91 12.50 0.45
CA ALA A 139 -6.57 12.37 1.74
C ALA A 139 -6.08 11.10 2.44
N THR A 140 -5.89 11.16 3.74
CA THR A 140 -5.36 10.03 4.51
C THR A 140 -6.10 9.84 5.83
N SER A 141 -6.22 8.57 6.24
CA SER A 141 -6.57 8.16 7.60
C SER A 141 -5.35 7.92 8.49
N GLY A 142 -4.13 8.30 8.02
CA GLY A 142 -2.87 8.17 8.77
C GLY A 142 -1.68 7.76 7.91
N ASP A 143 -1.42 6.46 7.78
CA ASP A 143 -0.16 5.91 7.25
C ASP A 143 0.16 6.31 5.80
N THR A 144 -0.82 6.32 4.90
CA THR A 144 -0.57 6.63 3.49
C THR A 144 -0.10 8.06 3.30
N GLY A 145 -0.73 9.01 4.01
CA GLY A 145 -0.33 10.42 3.93
C GLY A 145 1.09 10.62 4.45
N LYS A 146 1.41 10.06 5.62
CA LYS A 146 2.77 10.17 6.17
C LYS A 146 3.81 9.54 5.27
N ALA A 147 3.58 8.33 4.76
CA ALA A 147 4.53 7.66 3.86
C ALA A 147 4.70 8.43 2.53
N ALA A 148 3.62 9.02 1.99
CA ALA A 148 3.72 9.87 0.82
C ALA A 148 4.51 11.15 1.09
N MET A 149 4.26 11.84 2.20
CA MET A 149 5.04 13.03 2.57
C MET A 149 6.53 12.72 2.71
N GLU A 150 6.86 11.62 3.35
CA GLU A 150 8.25 11.19 3.52
C GLU A 150 8.92 10.88 2.18
N GLY A 151 8.23 10.13 1.31
CA GLY A 151 8.75 9.78 0.00
C GLY A 151 8.97 10.98 -0.92
N PHE A 152 8.04 11.95 -0.92
CA PHE A 152 8.10 13.17 -1.74
C PHE A 152 8.93 14.29 -1.12
N CYS A 153 9.35 14.17 0.15
CA CYS A 153 10.10 15.19 0.86
C CYS A 153 11.35 15.61 0.07
N ASP A 154 11.41 16.90 -0.29
CA ASP A 154 12.51 17.54 -1.02
C ASP A 154 12.87 16.88 -2.37
N VAL A 155 11.97 16.09 -2.97
CA VAL A 155 12.16 15.56 -4.32
C VAL A 155 11.87 16.66 -5.35
N ALA A 156 12.89 17.04 -6.11
CA ALA A 156 12.83 18.14 -7.06
C ALA A 156 11.72 17.96 -8.11
N GLY A 157 10.97 19.03 -8.40
CA GLY A 157 9.89 19.03 -9.38
C GLY A 157 8.59 18.39 -8.90
N THR A 158 8.49 18.15 -7.59
CA THR A 158 7.28 17.64 -6.94
C THR A 158 6.89 18.47 -5.73
N LYS A 159 5.60 18.51 -5.44
CA LYS A 159 4.99 19.06 -4.23
C LYS A 159 3.93 18.10 -3.72
N ILE A 160 3.66 18.10 -2.42
CA ILE A 160 2.62 17.26 -1.84
C ILE A 160 1.79 17.98 -0.79
N ILE A 161 0.47 17.94 -0.96
CA ILE A 161 -0.49 18.38 0.06
C ILE A 161 -1.24 17.15 0.58
N VAL A 162 -1.21 16.96 1.90
CA VAL A 162 -1.90 15.88 2.59
C VAL A 162 -3.04 16.48 3.42
N PHE A 163 -4.25 15.95 3.22
CA PHE A 163 -5.41 16.29 4.02
C PHE A 163 -5.75 15.12 4.94
N TYR A 164 -6.00 15.42 6.21
CA TYR A 164 -6.44 14.41 7.19
C TYR A 164 -7.63 14.94 8.00
N PRO A 165 -8.54 14.07 8.47
CA PRO A 165 -9.69 14.50 9.29
C PRO A 165 -9.22 15.01 10.64
N ASP A 166 -9.69 16.21 11.04
CA ASP A 166 -9.39 16.75 12.36
C ASP A 166 -10.01 15.87 13.46
N GLY A 167 -9.16 15.30 14.31
CA GLY A 167 -9.55 14.32 15.33
C GLY A 167 -9.75 12.87 14.81
N GLY A 168 -9.52 12.59 13.51
CA GLY A 168 -9.75 11.26 12.90
C GLY A 168 -8.50 10.40 12.68
N VAL A 169 -7.35 10.79 13.26
CA VAL A 169 -6.09 10.04 13.20
C VAL A 169 -5.51 9.91 14.61
N SER A 170 -4.66 8.90 14.85
CA SER A 170 -4.00 8.72 16.13
C SER A 170 -3.03 9.87 16.45
N ALA A 171 -2.72 10.10 17.73
CA ALA A 171 -1.80 11.17 18.13
C ALA A 171 -0.39 10.93 17.54
N VAL A 172 0.05 9.68 17.46
CA VAL A 172 1.32 9.30 16.82
C VAL A 172 1.29 9.62 15.32
N GLN A 173 0.24 9.23 14.61
CA GLN A 173 0.10 9.50 13.16
C GLN A 173 -0.01 11.01 12.90
N LYS A 174 -0.77 11.76 13.72
CA LYS A 174 -0.85 13.22 13.63
C LYS A 174 0.53 13.85 13.83
N ALA A 175 1.25 13.47 14.88
CA ALA A 175 2.59 13.99 15.13
C ALA A 175 3.55 13.70 13.97
N GLN A 176 3.53 12.48 13.41
CA GLN A 176 4.35 12.14 12.23
C GLN A 176 4.08 13.08 11.04
N MET A 177 2.83 13.52 10.83
CA MET A 177 2.46 14.39 9.73
C MET A 177 2.76 15.87 10.04
N VAL A 178 2.31 16.38 11.19
CA VAL A 178 2.43 17.81 11.47
C VAL A 178 3.86 18.28 11.78
N THR A 179 4.76 17.34 12.08
CA THR A 179 6.20 17.61 12.28
C THR A 179 7.05 17.32 11.05
N GLN A 180 6.44 16.90 9.91
CA GLN A 180 7.16 16.59 8.68
C GLN A 180 7.96 17.77 8.18
N GLY A 181 9.24 17.54 7.85
CA GLY A 181 10.11 18.51 7.19
C GLY A 181 9.88 18.56 5.67
N GLY A 182 10.73 19.35 5.02
CA GLY A 182 10.75 19.53 3.54
C GLY A 182 10.09 20.84 3.09
N ASP A 183 10.71 21.47 2.09
CA ASP A 183 10.24 22.75 1.52
C ASP A 183 9.05 22.55 0.55
N ASN A 184 8.74 21.32 0.18
CA ASN A 184 7.72 20.92 -0.79
C ASN A 184 6.59 20.08 -0.19
N THR A 185 6.52 19.97 1.16
CA THR A 185 5.49 19.20 1.86
C THR A 185 4.52 20.12 2.60
N CYS A 186 3.23 19.84 2.54
CA CYS A 186 2.21 20.57 3.27
C CYS A 186 1.15 19.62 3.82
N VAL A 187 0.67 19.91 5.03
CA VAL A 187 -0.40 19.15 5.68
C VAL A 187 -1.48 20.10 6.17
N ALA A 188 -2.72 19.75 5.95
CA ALA A 188 -3.86 20.47 6.52
C ALA A 188 -4.87 19.49 7.11
N ALA A 189 -5.35 19.81 8.32
CA ALA A 189 -6.49 19.15 8.90
C ALA A 189 -7.77 19.63 8.24
N VAL A 190 -8.75 18.76 8.07
CA VAL A 190 -10.07 19.09 7.51
C VAL A 190 -11.14 18.75 8.54
N ARG A 191 -12.02 19.71 8.83
CA ARG A 191 -13.15 19.47 9.73
C ARG A 191 -14.11 18.48 9.08
N GLY A 192 -14.41 17.40 9.77
CA GLY A 192 -15.21 16.28 9.29
C GLY A 192 -14.52 14.93 9.47
N ASN A 193 -14.99 13.92 8.77
CA ASN A 193 -14.43 12.58 8.80
C ASN A 193 -13.53 12.30 7.56
N PHE A 194 -12.98 11.09 7.49
CA PHE A 194 -12.11 10.69 6.37
C PHE A 194 -12.82 10.71 5.01
N ASP A 195 -14.09 10.28 4.96
CA ASP A 195 -14.87 10.27 3.70
C ASP A 195 -15.15 11.69 3.22
N ASP A 196 -15.32 12.64 4.14
CA ASP A 196 -15.43 14.06 3.83
C ASP A 196 -14.18 14.61 3.17
N ALA A 197 -13.01 14.34 3.77
CA ALA A 197 -11.71 14.77 3.22
C ALA A 197 -11.45 14.12 1.86
N GLN A 198 -11.72 12.82 1.71
CA GLN A 198 -11.53 12.09 0.46
C GLN A 198 -12.47 12.60 -0.66
N THR A 199 -13.71 12.86 -0.31
CA THR A 199 -14.72 13.41 -1.25
C THR A 199 -14.31 14.80 -1.72
N ALA A 200 -13.84 15.66 -0.81
CA ALA A 200 -13.38 16.99 -1.15
C ALA A 200 -12.13 16.97 -2.05
N VAL A 201 -11.17 16.09 -1.79
CA VAL A 201 -10.02 15.89 -2.70
C VAL A 201 -10.47 15.50 -4.11
N LYS A 202 -11.43 14.57 -4.26
CA LYS A 202 -11.99 14.20 -5.57
C LYS A 202 -12.68 15.39 -6.25
N GLN A 203 -13.39 16.22 -5.49
CA GLN A 203 -14.01 17.44 -6.02
C GLN A 203 -12.96 18.46 -6.48
N VAL A 204 -11.84 18.62 -5.76
CA VAL A 204 -10.72 19.47 -6.19
C VAL A 204 -10.16 18.97 -7.52
N PHE A 205 -9.89 17.65 -7.66
CA PHE A 205 -9.43 17.10 -8.94
C PHE A 205 -10.42 17.35 -10.07
N ALA A 206 -11.70 17.12 -9.85
CA ALA A 206 -12.74 17.32 -10.87
C ALA A 206 -12.85 18.78 -11.30
N LYS A 207 -12.83 19.73 -10.36
CA LYS A 207 -12.91 21.17 -10.68
C LYS A 207 -11.64 21.67 -11.37
N VAL A 208 -10.47 21.32 -10.84
CA VAL A 208 -9.19 21.73 -11.45
C VAL A 208 -9.06 21.22 -12.88
N GLY A 209 -9.43 19.96 -13.14
CA GLY A 209 -9.40 19.37 -14.47
C GLY A 209 -10.49 19.92 -15.40
N GLY A 210 -11.74 19.98 -14.91
CA GLY A 210 -12.89 20.41 -15.73
C GLY A 210 -12.85 21.90 -16.11
N GLU A 211 -12.36 22.75 -15.22
CA GLU A 211 -12.25 24.21 -15.44
C GLU A 211 -10.84 24.66 -15.85
N ASN A 212 -9.90 23.71 -16.02
CA ASN A 212 -8.50 23.99 -16.37
C ASN A 212 -7.82 25.03 -15.46
N LEU A 213 -8.09 25.02 -14.16
CA LEU A 213 -7.69 26.08 -13.21
C LEU A 213 -6.16 26.23 -13.05
N LEU A 214 -5.38 25.21 -13.41
CA LEU A 214 -3.92 25.21 -13.38
C LEU A 214 -3.28 25.31 -14.78
N ALA A 215 -4.06 25.48 -15.85
CA ALA A 215 -3.54 25.61 -17.20
C ALA A 215 -2.57 26.80 -17.31
N GLY A 216 -1.39 26.57 -17.89
CA GLY A 216 -0.34 27.57 -18.07
C GLY A 216 0.36 28.06 -16.80
N LYS A 217 0.07 27.44 -15.63
CA LYS A 217 0.71 27.79 -14.35
C LYS A 217 1.96 26.97 -14.03
N GLY A 218 2.33 26.04 -14.93
CA GLY A 218 3.51 25.18 -14.74
C GLY A 218 3.33 24.15 -13.61
N VAL A 219 2.08 23.82 -13.24
CA VAL A 219 1.75 22.85 -12.20
C VAL A 219 0.67 21.90 -12.69
N ARG A 220 0.86 20.61 -12.44
CA ARG A 220 -0.06 19.52 -12.76
C ARG A 220 -0.44 18.74 -11.52
N LEU A 221 -1.74 18.51 -11.30
CA LEU A 221 -2.20 17.63 -10.24
C LEU A 221 -1.91 16.17 -10.57
N SER A 222 -1.50 15.43 -9.55
CA SER A 222 -1.41 13.97 -9.59
C SER A 222 -1.74 13.38 -8.22
N SER A 223 -1.85 12.05 -8.15
CA SER A 223 -2.20 11.34 -6.93
C SER A 223 -1.18 10.24 -6.61
N ALA A 224 -0.85 10.12 -5.33
CA ALA A 224 -0.03 9.02 -4.80
C ALA A 224 -0.88 7.84 -4.30
N ASN A 225 -2.11 7.65 -4.77
CA ASN A 225 -3.00 6.57 -4.35
C ASN A 225 -2.51 5.19 -4.81
N SER A 226 -3.00 4.13 -4.16
CA SER A 226 -2.61 2.73 -4.42
C SER A 226 -2.95 2.25 -5.84
N ILE A 227 -3.81 2.98 -6.56
CA ILE A 227 -4.19 2.69 -7.96
C ILE A 227 -3.08 2.99 -8.97
N ASN A 228 -2.11 3.85 -8.63
CA ASN A 228 -0.98 4.14 -9.51
C ASN A 228 -0.09 2.91 -9.65
N ILE A 229 0.24 2.52 -10.90
CA ILE A 229 1.12 1.35 -11.15
C ILE A 229 2.52 1.55 -10.55
N GLY A 230 3.00 2.78 -10.46
CA GLY A 230 4.27 3.12 -9.80
C GLY A 230 4.24 2.87 -8.28
N ARG A 231 3.06 2.64 -7.69
CA ARG A 231 2.90 2.15 -6.32
C ARG A 231 2.78 0.63 -6.23
N LEU A 232 2.22 -0.01 -7.24
CA LEU A 232 2.06 -1.46 -7.25
C LEU A 232 3.38 -2.16 -7.56
N ALA A 233 4.08 -1.74 -8.62
CA ALA A 233 5.28 -2.42 -9.13
C ALA A 233 6.39 -2.59 -8.07
N PRO A 234 6.75 -1.59 -7.25
CA PRO A 234 7.79 -1.77 -6.23
C PRO A 234 7.44 -2.79 -5.15
N GLN A 235 6.17 -3.08 -4.94
CA GLN A 235 5.72 -4.05 -3.93
C GLN A 235 6.00 -5.51 -4.35
N VAL A 236 6.23 -5.77 -5.62
CA VAL A 236 6.62 -7.09 -6.11
C VAL A 236 7.96 -7.53 -5.52
N VAL A 237 8.85 -6.59 -5.26
CA VAL A 237 10.23 -6.82 -4.78
C VAL A 237 10.27 -7.61 -3.48
N TYR A 238 9.43 -7.29 -2.52
CA TYR A 238 9.50 -7.94 -1.21
C TYR A 238 9.00 -9.39 -1.22
N TYR A 239 8.20 -9.82 -2.19
CA TYR A 239 7.87 -11.24 -2.38
C TYR A 239 9.10 -12.03 -2.84
N PHE A 240 9.85 -11.49 -3.81
CA PHE A 240 11.13 -12.06 -4.24
C PHE A 240 12.15 -12.09 -3.10
N ARG A 241 12.22 -10.99 -2.34
CA ARG A 241 13.13 -10.90 -1.19
C ARG A 241 12.80 -11.95 -0.13
N ALA A 242 11.53 -12.09 0.23
CA ALA A 242 11.08 -13.10 1.18
C ALA A 242 11.42 -14.52 0.69
N TYR A 243 11.13 -14.82 -0.56
CA TYR A 243 11.45 -16.13 -1.14
C TYR A 243 12.96 -16.42 -1.13
N ALA A 244 13.79 -15.45 -1.51
CA ALA A 244 15.24 -15.57 -1.47
C ALA A 244 15.77 -15.84 -0.06
N ASP A 245 15.16 -15.25 0.97
CA ASP A 245 15.51 -15.50 2.37
C ASP A 245 15.16 -16.92 2.82
N LEU A 246 13.99 -17.41 2.43
CA LEU A 246 13.60 -18.79 2.75
C LEU A 246 14.55 -19.80 2.10
N VAL A 247 14.91 -19.59 0.83
CA VAL A 247 15.88 -20.43 0.12
C VAL A 247 17.24 -20.36 0.80
N ARG A 248 17.74 -19.17 1.12
CA ARG A 248 19.05 -18.98 1.78
C ARG A 248 19.12 -19.67 3.15
N ARG A 249 18.02 -19.70 3.89
CA ARG A 249 17.91 -20.38 5.19
C ARG A 249 17.66 -21.88 5.07
N GLY A 250 17.43 -22.39 3.87
CA GLY A 250 17.08 -23.79 3.65
C GLY A 250 15.69 -24.17 4.11
N THR A 251 14.80 -23.19 4.29
CA THR A 251 13.37 -23.42 4.62
C THR A 251 12.62 -24.01 3.45
N VAL A 252 12.97 -23.59 2.22
CA VAL A 252 12.46 -24.15 0.96
C VAL A 252 13.62 -24.37 -0.02
N ALA A 253 13.50 -25.35 -0.91
CA ALA A 253 14.36 -25.48 -2.06
C ALA A 253 13.91 -24.54 -3.19
N VAL A 254 14.84 -24.19 -4.11
CA VAL A 254 14.50 -23.38 -5.28
C VAL A 254 13.46 -24.11 -6.13
N GLY A 255 12.33 -23.47 -6.38
CA GLY A 255 11.19 -24.02 -7.12
C GLY A 255 10.07 -24.57 -6.23
N GLU A 256 10.29 -24.75 -4.94
CA GLU A 256 9.19 -25.10 -4.01
C GLU A 256 8.27 -23.91 -3.79
N ARG A 257 6.97 -24.19 -3.69
CA ARG A 257 5.95 -23.13 -3.50
C ARG A 257 5.95 -22.59 -2.08
N VAL A 258 5.60 -21.32 -1.97
CA VAL A 258 5.41 -20.61 -0.70
C VAL A 258 4.05 -19.92 -0.73
N ASP A 259 3.27 -20.08 0.34
CA ASP A 259 1.98 -19.42 0.52
C ASP A 259 2.17 -18.10 1.27
N TYR A 260 1.50 -17.04 0.83
CA TYR A 260 1.61 -15.71 1.43
C TYR A 260 0.29 -15.27 2.01
N VAL A 261 0.28 -14.91 3.29
CA VAL A 261 -0.90 -14.37 3.99
C VAL A 261 -0.78 -12.87 4.13
N VAL A 262 -1.72 -12.16 3.49
CA VAL A 262 -1.63 -10.71 3.29
C VAL A 262 -2.80 -10.01 3.97
N PRO A 263 -2.55 -9.12 4.97
CA PRO A 263 -3.60 -8.25 5.51
C PRO A 263 -4.03 -7.29 4.40
N THR A 264 -5.27 -7.44 3.94
CA THR A 264 -5.69 -6.88 2.65
C THR A 264 -6.77 -5.80 2.82
N GLY A 265 -6.49 -4.61 2.27
CA GLY A 265 -7.45 -3.53 2.07
C GLY A 265 -7.68 -3.26 0.58
N ASN A 266 -6.96 -2.30 0.00
CA ASN A 266 -7.08 -1.89 -1.41
C ASN A 266 -6.51 -2.88 -2.43
N PHE A 267 -6.21 -4.10 -2.05
CA PHE A 267 -5.74 -5.20 -2.89
C PHE A 267 -4.37 -4.97 -3.58
N GLY A 268 -3.68 -3.88 -3.30
CA GLY A 268 -2.39 -3.57 -3.95
C GLY A 268 -1.29 -4.53 -3.54
N ASP A 269 -1.15 -4.77 -2.25
CA ASP A 269 -0.14 -5.64 -1.66
C ASP A 269 -0.28 -7.09 -2.17
N ILE A 270 -1.44 -7.70 -1.99
CA ILE A 270 -1.68 -9.08 -2.42
C ILE A 270 -1.62 -9.23 -3.96
N LEU A 271 -2.00 -8.21 -4.72
CA LEU A 271 -1.86 -8.18 -6.17
C LEU A 271 -0.39 -8.15 -6.60
N ALA A 272 0.49 -7.52 -5.83
CA ALA A 272 1.93 -7.59 -6.08
C ALA A 272 2.47 -9.02 -5.92
N GLY A 273 1.90 -9.82 -5.01
CA GLY A 273 2.17 -11.26 -4.92
C GLY A 273 1.73 -12.03 -6.17
N TYR A 274 0.57 -11.67 -6.74
CA TYR A 274 0.14 -12.21 -8.03
C TYR A 274 1.11 -11.81 -9.16
N PHE A 275 1.59 -10.56 -9.19
CA PHE A 275 2.61 -10.13 -10.16
C PHE A 275 3.91 -10.92 -10.00
N ALA A 276 4.35 -11.17 -8.76
CA ALA A 276 5.53 -11.99 -8.50
C ALA A 276 5.38 -13.41 -9.07
N ARG A 277 4.19 -14.02 -8.91
CA ARG A 277 3.85 -15.31 -9.51
C ARG A 277 3.93 -15.28 -11.04
N GLU A 278 3.36 -14.27 -11.67
CA GLU A 278 3.37 -14.13 -13.13
C GLU A 278 4.79 -13.89 -13.68
N LEU A 279 5.69 -13.33 -12.89
CA LEU A 279 7.13 -13.24 -13.18
C LEU A 279 7.89 -14.57 -12.91
N GLY A 280 7.19 -15.64 -12.55
CA GLY A 280 7.76 -16.98 -12.39
C GLY A 280 8.15 -17.36 -10.96
N LEU A 281 8.02 -16.46 -9.97
CA LEU A 281 8.28 -16.82 -8.58
C LEU A 281 7.34 -17.94 -8.13
N PRO A 282 7.84 -18.99 -7.43
CA PRO A 282 7.00 -20.10 -6.98
C PRO A 282 6.05 -19.70 -5.85
N VAL A 283 5.12 -18.79 -6.14
CA VAL A 283 4.03 -18.40 -5.25
C VAL A 283 2.97 -19.49 -5.29
N GLY A 284 2.62 -20.02 -4.13
CA GLY A 284 1.51 -20.94 -3.94
C GLY A 284 0.17 -20.21 -3.86
N THR A 285 -0.50 -20.34 -2.73
CA THR A 285 -1.76 -19.66 -2.46
C THR A 285 -1.52 -18.25 -1.91
N LEU A 286 -2.22 -17.26 -2.45
CA LEU A 286 -2.30 -15.92 -1.88
C LEU A 286 -3.51 -15.85 -0.96
N VAL A 287 -3.27 -15.77 0.34
CA VAL A 287 -4.30 -15.78 1.38
C VAL A 287 -4.70 -14.35 1.72
N CYS A 288 -5.90 -13.97 1.31
CA CYS A 288 -6.48 -12.65 1.58
C CYS A 288 -7.05 -12.63 2.99
N ALA A 289 -6.42 -11.88 3.89
CA ALA A 289 -6.88 -11.69 5.25
C ALA A 289 -7.65 -10.38 5.38
N SER A 290 -8.92 -10.45 5.80
CA SER A 290 -9.79 -9.30 6.04
C SER A 290 -10.04 -9.11 7.54
N ASN A 291 -10.32 -7.86 7.96
CA ASN A 291 -10.88 -7.60 9.28
C ASN A 291 -12.43 -7.75 9.24
N ALA A 292 -13.16 -7.09 10.16
CA ALA A 292 -14.62 -7.13 10.17
C ALA A 292 -15.26 -6.58 8.88
N ASN A 293 -14.53 -5.75 8.13
CA ASN A 293 -14.94 -5.29 6.79
C ASN A 293 -14.55 -6.34 5.73
N ASN A 294 -15.22 -7.47 5.74
CA ASN A 294 -14.83 -8.70 5.04
C ASN A 294 -15.33 -8.81 3.59
N VAL A 295 -15.55 -7.70 2.89
CA VAL A 295 -16.06 -7.70 1.51
C VAL A 295 -15.23 -8.56 0.55
N LEU A 296 -13.89 -8.53 0.70
CA LEU A 296 -12.99 -9.35 -0.12
C LEU A 296 -13.08 -10.84 0.21
N THR A 297 -13.22 -11.19 1.49
CA THR A 297 -13.41 -12.57 1.91
C THR A 297 -14.68 -13.16 1.28
N ASP A 298 -15.79 -12.43 1.35
CA ASP A 298 -17.04 -12.88 0.74
C ASP A 298 -16.92 -12.96 -0.79
N PHE A 299 -16.31 -11.96 -1.41
CA PHE A 299 -16.10 -11.96 -2.87
C PHE A 299 -15.29 -13.18 -3.34
N ILE A 300 -14.13 -13.45 -2.73
CA ILE A 300 -13.27 -14.58 -3.13
C ILE A 300 -14.01 -15.92 -2.95
N ARG A 301 -14.82 -16.04 -1.89
CA ARG A 301 -15.59 -17.26 -1.60
C ARG A 301 -16.79 -17.46 -2.52
N THR A 302 -17.46 -16.38 -2.89
CA THR A 302 -18.78 -16.47 -3.56
C THR A 302 -18.77 -15.99 -5.01
N GLY A 303 -17.79 -15.20 -5.45
CA GLY A 303 -17.80 -14.49 -6.72
C GLY A 303 -18.66 -13.22 -6.72
N ARG A 304 -19.39 -12.93 -5.61
CA ARG A 304 -20.23 -11.75 -5.47
C ARG A 304 -19.54 -10.67 -4.65
N TYR A 305 -19.34 -9.50 -5.24
CA TYR A 305 -18.88 -8.29 -4.57
C TYR A 305 -20.08 -7.42 -4.19
N ASP A 306 -20.22 -7.08 -2.90
CA ASP A 306 -21.34 -6.28 -2.41
C ASP A 306 -20.86 -5.24 -1.40
N LYS A 307 -20.89 -3.94 -1.78
CA LYS A 307 -20.51 -2.83 -0.89
C LYS A 307 -21.66 -2.33 -0.01
N LYS A 308 -22.89 -2.82 -0.22
CA LYS A 308 -24.07 -2.44 0.57
C LYS A 308 -24.11 -3.21 1.87
N ARG A 309 -23.19 -2.89 2.76
CA ARG A 309 -23.03 -3.52 4.07
C ARG A 309 -22.61 -2.50 5.11
N PRO A 310 -22.76 -2.78 6.41
CA PRO A 310 -22.22 -1.92 7.46
C PRO A 310 -20.72 -1.70 7.29
N PHE A 311 -20.28 -0.49 7.59
CA PHE A 311 -18.86 -0.14 7.69
C PHE A 311 -18.47 -0.15 9.17
N TYR A 312 -17.39 -0.83 9.50
CA TYR A 312 -16.87 -0.95 10.86
C TYR A 312 -15.54 -0.21 11.00
N LEU A 313 -15.44 0.66 11.98
CA LEU A 313 -14.17 1.21 12.41
C LEU A 313 -13.50 0.18 13.32
N THR A 314 -12.35 -0.33 12.90
CA THR A 314 -11.65 -1.42 13.59
C THR A 314 -10.31 -0.98 14.15
N SER A 315 -9.66 -1.86 14.91
CA SER A 315 -8.30 -1.67 15.39
C SER A 315 -7.24 -1.82 14.29
N SER A 316 -7.61 -2.26 13.08
CA SER A 316 -6.74 -2.40 11.90
C SER A 316 -7.19 -1.47 10.74
N PRO A 317 -7.09 -0.13 10.91
CA PRO A 317 -7.77 0.83 10.06
C PRO A 317 -7.32 0.86 8.60
N SER A 318 -6.11 0.38 8.27
CA SER A 318 -5.67 0.29 6.87
C SER A 318 -6.44 -0.75 6.04
N MET A 319 -7.21 -1.61 6.71
CA MET A 319 -8.06 -2.64 6.10
C MET A 319 -9.55 -2.25 6.15
N ASP A 320 -9.91 -1.10 6.71
CA ASP A 320 -11.29 -0.61 6.77
C ASP A 320 -11.71 -0.07 5.41
N ILE A 321 -12.24 -0.95 4.58
CA ILE A 321 -12.69 -0.63 3.22
C ILE A 321 -14.00 -1.33 2.87
N LEU A 322 -14.81 -0.70 2.02
CA LEU A 322 -15.94 -1.31 1.32
C LEU A 322 -15.71 -1.43 -0.18
N VAL A 323 -14.76 -0.66 -0.73
CA VAL A 323 -14.36 -0.73 -2.14
C VAL A 323 -12.86 -0.95 -2.22
N SER A 324 -12.48 -2.09 -2.77
CA SER A 324 -11.08 -2.50 -2.94
C SER A 324 -10.61 -2.17 -4.35
N SER A 325 -9.83 -1.11 -4.48
CA SER A 325 -9.57 -0.46 -5.76
C SER A 325 -8.75 -1.29 -6.75
N ASN A 326 -7.74 -2.05 -6.29
CA ASN A 326 -6.88 -2.82 -7.21
C ASN A 326 -7.45 -4.18 -7.61
N LEU A 327 -8.57 -4.60 -7.02
CA LEU A 327 -9.27 -5.82 -7.43
C LEU A 327 -9.67 -5.76 -8.92
N GLU A 328 -9.99 -4.56 -9.42
CA GLU A 328 -10.27 -4.32 -10.84
C GLU A 328 -9.13 -4.80 -11.76
N ARG A 329 -7.86 -4.60 -11.36
CA ARG A 329 -6.71 -5.12 -12.12
C ARG A 329 -6.67 -6.64 -12.17
N LEU A 330 -6.96 -7.29 -11.04
CA LEU A 330 -7.02 -8.76 -11.01
C LEU A 330 -8.11 -9.29 -11.94
N LEU A 331 -9.31 -8.70 -11.88
CA LEU A 331 -10.42 -9.08 -12.74
C LEU A 331 -10.05 -8.97 -14.21
N PHE A 332 -9.39 -7.89 -14.62
CA PHE A 332 -8.90 -7.69 -15.98
C PHE A 332 -7.83 -8.72 -16.35
N LEU A 333 -6.82 -8.93 -15.54
CA LEU A 333 -5.71 -9.84 -15.83
C LEU A 333 -6.16 -11.31 -15.95
N LEU A 334 -7.15 -11.73 -15.14
CA LEU A 334 -7.68 -13.10 -15.17
C LEU A 334 -8.74 -13.34 -16.27
N SER A 335 -9.54 -12.32 -16.59
CA SER A 335 -10.57 -12.44 -17.63
C SER A 335 -10.03 -12.18 -19.03
N GLY A 336 -9.07 -11.28 -19.18
CA GLY A 336 -8.63 -10.75 -20.48
C GLY A 336 -9.72 -9.95 -21.20
N ASP A 337 -10.78 -9.52 -20.49
CA ASP A 337 -11.99 -8.92 -21.08
C ASP A 337 -12.28 -7.55 -20.41
N GLU A 338 -11.88 -6.49 -21.09
CA GLU A 338 -12.10 -5.11 -20.65
C GLU A 338 -13.59 -4.71 -20.63
N GLN A 339 -14.40 -5.32 -21.49
CA GLN A 339 -15.84 -5.01 -21.56
C GLN A 339 -16.57 -5.62 -20.34
N LEU A 340 -16.17 -6.83 -19.94
CA LEU A 340 -16.65 -7.45 -18.71
C LEU A 340 -16.28 -6.57 -17.52
N VAL A 341 -15.01 -6.15 -17.41
CA VAL A 341 -14.54 -5.31 -16.29
C VAL A 341 -15.29 -3.98 -16.25
N ALA A 342 -15.44 -3.30 -17.39
CA ALA A 342 -16.22 -2.06 -17.48
C ALA A 342 -17.68 -2.25 -17.01
N LYS A 343 -18.31 -3.37 -17.38
CA LYS A 343 -19.66 -3.73 -16.92
C LYS A 343 -19.70 -3.92 -15.40
N LEU A 344 -18.77 -4.71 -14.84
CA LEU A 344 -18.72 -4.98 -13.40
C LEU A 344 -18.49 -3.69 -12.59
N MET A 345 -17.61 -2.80 -13.05
CA MET A 345 -17.35 -1.52 -12.37
C MET A 345 -18.54 -0.56 -12.45
N ARG A 346 -19.29 -0.60 -13.55
CA ARG A 346 -20.56 0.15 -13.67
C ARG A 346 -21.59 -0.38 -12.68
N GLN A 347 -21.80 -1.70 -12.60
CA GLN A 347 -22.70 -2.31 -11.61
C GLN A 347 -22.30 -1.96 -10.18
N LEU A 348 -20.99 -1.96 -9.87
CA LEU A 348 -20.51 -1.54 -8.55
C LEU A 348 -20.87 -0.10 -8.23
N THR A 349 -20.84 0.78 -9.24
CA THR A 349 -21.16 2.21 -9.07
C THR A 349 -22.67 2.42 -8.93
N GLU A 350 -23.48 1.84 -9.81
CA GLU A 350 -24.92 2.05 -9.93
C GLU A 350 -25.69 1.18 -8.93
N ASP A 351 -25.38 -0.12 -8.90
CA ASP A 351 -26.10 -1.12 -8.10
C ASP A 351 -25.42 -1.44 -6.76
N GLY A 352 -24.19 -0.96 -6.54
CA GLY A 352 -23.42 -1.23 -5.32
C GLY A 352 -22.93 -2.68 -5.17
N ALA A 353 -23.18 -3.54 -6.16
CA ALA A 353 -22.80 -4.94 -6.15
C ALA A 353 -22.60 -5.45 -7.58
N TYR A 354 -21.78 -6.50 -7.73
CA TYR A 354 -21.68 -7.28 -8.96
C TYR A 354 -21.38 -8.74 -8.65
N GLU A 355 -21.54 -9.60 -9.65
CA GLU A 355 -21.17 -11.01 -9.60
C GLU A 355 -20.34 -11.37 -10.84
N VAL A 356 -19.23 -12.06 -10.61
CA VAL A 356 -18.35 -12.50 -11.71
C VAL A 356 -18.87 -13.81 -12.31
N PRO A 357 -18.61 -14.08 -13.60
CA PRO A 357 -18.89 -15.39 -14.21
C PRO A 357 -18.20 -16.52 -13.44
N GLU A 358 -18.83 -17.71 -13.43
CA GLU A 358 -18.33 -18.88 -12.68
C GLU A 358 -16.89 -19.24 -13.06
N GLU A 359 -16.55 -19.20 -14.35
CA GLU A 359 -15.18 -19.47 -14.84
C GLU A 359 -14.15 -18.50 -14.23
N LEU A 360 -14.50 -17.22 -14.11
CA LEU A 360 -13.60 -16.23 -13.48
C LEU A 360 -13.50 -16.45 -11.97
N LYS A 361 -14.60 -16.83 -11.32
CA LYS A 361 -14.61 -17.21 -9.90
C LYS A 361 -13.69 -18.40 -9.64
N GLU A 362 -13.78 -19.44 -10.45
CA GLU A 362 -12.91 -20.62 -10.35
C GLU A 362 -11.43 -20.25 -10.51
N LYS A 363 -11.09 -19.39 -11.49
CA LYS A 363 -9.73 -18.86 -11.64
C LYS A 363 -9.26 -18.11 -10.40
N ILE A 364 -10.09 -17.24 -9.83
CA ILE A 364 -9.77 -16.53 -8.59
C ILE A 364 -9.52 -17.52 -7.45
N GLN A 365 -10.41 -18.50 -7.25
CA GLN A 365 -10.30 -19.47 -6.18
C GLN A 365 -9.14 -20.44 -6.32
N SER A 366 -8.63 -20.66 -7.53
CA SER A 366 -7.42 -21.46 -7.77
C SER A 366 -6.13 -20.75 -7.32
N LEU A 367 -6.17 -19.45 -7.16
CA LEU A 367 -5.03 -18.59 -6.81
C LEU A 367 -5.12 -18.01 -5.39
N PHE A 368 -6.33 -17.75 -4.94
CA PHE A 368 -6.60 -17.03 -3.69
C PHE A 368 -7.45 -17.88 -2.74
N TRP A 369 -7.10 -17.81 -1.48
CA TRP A 369 -7.95 -18.22 -0.37
C TRP A 369 -8.27 -17.00 0.49
N ALA A 370 -9.37 -17.01 1.24
CA ALA A 370 -9.74 -15.85 2.05
C ALA A 370 -10.35 -16.22 3.39
N GLY A 371 -10.00 -15.43 4.40
CA GLY A 371 -10.55 -15.50 5.74
C GLY A 371 -10.69 -14.12 6.37
N CYS A 372 -11.37 -14.05 7.52
CA CYS A 372 -11.53 -12.81 8.24
C CYS A 372 -11.37 -13.00 9.76
N CYS A 373 -11.01 -11.91 10.44
CA CYS A 373 -10.78 -11.86 11.87
C CYS A 373 -11.33 -10.54 12.44
N GLY A 374 -12.23 -10.59 13.40
CA GLY A 374 -12.77 -9.42 14.08
C GLY A 374 -11.89 -8.94 15.24
N ASP A 375 -12.15 -7.73 15.75
CA ASP A 375 -11.31 -7.04 16.75
C ASP A 375 -11.06 -7.85 18.03
N ALA A 376 -12.07 -8.52 18.54
CA ALA A 376 -11.91 -9.33 19.75
C ALA A 376 -10.89 -10.47 19.55
N GLU A 377 -10.94 -11.13 18.38
CA GLU A 377 -10.00 -12.19 18.04
C GLU A 377 -8.63 -11.63 17.68
N THR A 378 -8.57 -10.47 17.04
CA THR A 378 -7.32 -9.73 16.76
C THR A 378 -6.53 -9.49 18.05
N LYS A 379 -7.20 -8.98 19.09
CA LYS A 379 -6.57 -8.76 20.42
C LYS A 379 -6.09 -10.07 21.04
N ARG A 380 -6.91 -11.14 21.03
CA ARG A 380 -6.49 -12.44 21.53
C ARG A 380 -5.28 -12.98 20.77
N THR A 381 -5.25 -12.76 19.45
CA THR A 381 -4.12 -13.21 18.61
C THR A 381 -2.83 -12.48 18.94
N ILE A 382 -2.85 -11.17 19.17
CA ILE A 382 -1.66 -10.43 19.63
C ILE A 382 -1.09 -11.05 20.91
N GLY A 383 -1.94 -11.28 21.92
CA GLY A 383 -1.50 -11.88 23.18
C GLY A 383 -0.95 -13.29 23.01
N ARG A 384 -1.61 -14.11 22.21
CA ARG A 384 -1.17 -15.49 21.95
C ARG A 384 0.17 -15.52 21.22
N VAL A 385 0.35 -14.77 20.16
CA VAL A 385 1.62 -14.70 19.39
C VAL A 385 2.76 -14.24 20.28
N TRP A 386 2.51 -13.24 21.14
CA TRP A 386 3.49 -12.80 22.12
C TRP A 386 3.86 -13.89 23.13
N GLN A 387 2.88 -14.54 23.71
CA GLN A 387 3.10 -15.58 24.74
C GLN A 387 3.80 -16.81 24.18
N GLU A 388 3.41 -17.27 22.98
CA GLU A 388 3.94 -18.49 22.37
C GLU A 388 5.27 -18.29 21.65
N HIS A 389 5.49 -17.12 21.05
CA HIS A 389 6.62 -16.88 20.14
C HIS A 389 7.48 -15.67 20.48
N HIS A 390 7.11 -14.89 21.49
CA HIS A 390 7.76 -13.60 21.82
C HIS A 390 7.89 -12.65 20.61
N TYR A 391 6.95 -12.74 19.68
CA TYR A 391 6.86 -11.85 18.52
C TYR A 391 5.74 -10.83 18.75
N LEU A 392 6.10 -9.54 18.77
CA LEU A 392 5.15 -8.45 18.94
C LEU A 392 4.62 -8.03 17.58
N CYS A 393 3.36 -8.35 17.28
CA CYS A 393 2.71 -7.96 16.04
C CYS A 393 1.74 -6.79 16.24
N ASP A 394 1.58 -5.99 15.19
CA ASP A 394 0.51 -4.99 15.12
C ASP A 394 -0.85 -5.63 14.84
N THR A 395 -1.90 -4.82 14.87
CA THR A 395 -3.28 -5.28 14.70
C THR A 395 -3.54 -5.88 13.31
N HIS A 396 -2.93 -5.34 12.24
CA HIS A 396 -3.07 -5.87 10.88
C HIS A 396 -2.37 -7.23 10.74
N THR A 397 -1.17 -7.34 11.27
CA THR A 397 -0.42 -8.61 11.32
C THR A 397 -1.16 -9.65 12.13
N ALA A 398 -1.79 -9.27 13.23
CA ALA A 398 -2.59 -10.20 14.05
C ALA A 398 -3.82 -10.72 13.29
N VAL A 399 -4.48 -9.90 12.47
CA VAL A 399 -5.54 -10.36 11.56
C VAL A 399 -4.98 -11.39 10.58
N ALA A 400 -3.86 -11.08 9.93
CA ALA A 400 -3.23 -12.00 8.98
C ALA A 400 -2.77 -13.31 9.65
N TRP A 401 -2.19 -13.22 10.86
CA TRP A 401 -1.79 -14.40 11.63
C TRP A 401 -2.97 -15.30 11.97
N ASN A 402 -4.08 -14.73 12.43
CA ASN A 402 -5.29 -15.49 12.72
C ASN A 402 -5.83 -16.18 11.47
N VAL A 403 -5.87 -15.47 10.35
CA VAL A 403 -6.33 -16.01 9.06
C VAL A 403 -5.35 -17.08 8.54
N ALA A 404 -4.04 -16.96 8.80
CA ALA A 404 -3.05 -17.99 8.48
C ALA A 404 -3.39 -19.31 9.22
N GLN A 405 -3.76 -19.25 10.51
CA GLN A 405 -4.17 -20.43 11.25
C GLN A 405 -5.46 -21.05 10.69
N GLN A 406 -6.45 -20.21 10.31
CA GLN A 406 -7.67 -20.68 9.62
C GLN A 406 -7.32 -21.39 8.31
N TYR A 407 -6.44 -20.79 7.51
CA TYR A 407 -5.99 -21.35 6.23
C TYR A 407 -5.31 -22.71 6.41
N LYS A 408 -4.33 -22.81 7.31
CA LYS A 408 -3.59 -24.04 7.60
C LYS A 408 -4.53 -25.16 8.07
N ALA A 409 -5.47 -24.85 8.93
CA ALA A 409 -6.46 -25.81 9.42
C ALA A 409 -7.40 -26.32 8.31
N ALA A 410 -7.76 -25.45 7.36
CA ALA A 410 -8.63 -25.79 6.23
C ALA A 410 -7.89 -26.51 5.09
N ASN A 411 -6.56 -26.39 5.01
CA ASN A 411 -5.74 -26.90 3.90
C ASN A 411 -4.56 -27.74 4.42
N PRO A 412 -4.81 -28.95 4.91
CA PRO A 412 -3.74 -29.87 5.31
C PRO A 412 -2.80 -30.14 4.12
N GLY A 413 -1.50 -29.93 4.30
CA GLY A 413 -0.51 -30.04 3.21
C GLY A 413 -0.26 -28.74 2.44
N HIS A 414 -0.65 -27.59 3.00
CA HIS A 414 -0.26 -26.25 2.53
C HIS A 414 1.27 -26.13 2.38
N ALA A 415 1.72 -25.23 1.52
CA ALA A 415 3.14 -24.88 1.42
C ALA A 415 3.60 -24.09 2.68
N PRO A 416 4.91 -23.93 2.90
CA PRO A 416 5.43 -23.04 3.93
C PRO A 416 4.78 -21.65 3.83
N VAL A 417 4.41 -21.08 4.99
CA VAL A 417 3.61 -19.86 5.06
C VAL A 417 4.49 -18.65 5.42
N VAL A 418 4.31 -17.57 4.68
CA VAL A 418 4.85 -16.25 4.99
C VAL A 418 3.70 -15.31 5.32
N VAL A 419 3.70 -14.77 6.55
CA VAL A 419 2.73 -13.76 7.00
C VAL A 419 3.33 -12.37 6.81
N LEU A 420 2.65 -11.50 6.07
CA LEU A 420 3.08 -10.13 5.87
C LEU A 420 2.76 -9.26 7.08
N SER A 421 3.78 -8.64 7.66
CA SER A 421 3.67 -7.69 8.78
C SER A 421 3.78 -6.26 8.23
N THR A 422 2.64 -5.60 8.14
CA THR A 422 2.48 -4.38 7.33
C THR A 422 2.68 -3.08 8.08
N ALA A 423 2.72 -3.11 9.42
CA ALA A 423 2.97 -1.94 10.25
C ALA A 423 3.70 -2.29 11.54
N SER A 424 4.41 -1.31 12.10
CA SER A 424 5.00 -1.46 13.43
C SER A 424 3.90 -1.50 14.50
N PRO A 425 4.03 -2.36 15.53
CA PRO A 425 3.10 -2.38 16.66
C PRO A 425 3.00 -1.03 17.40
N TYR A 426 4.04 -0.21 17.33
CA TYR A 426 4.08 1.13 17.93
C TYR A 426 3.23 2.18 17.21
N LYS A 427 2.65 1.84 16.07
CA LYS A 427 1.65 2.70 15.38
C LYS A 427 0.25 2.59 15.99
N PHE A 428 -0.01 1.50 16.70
CA PHE A 428 -1.29 1.16 17.32
C PHE A 428 -1.10 0.70 18.78
N PRO A 429 -0.32 1.47 19.58
CA PRO A 429 0.22 0.96 20.84
C PRO A 429 -0.87 0.60 21.87
N ALA A 430 -1.98 1.34 21.93
CA ALA A 430 -3.09 1.06 22.84
C ALA A 430 -3.81 -0.26 22.51
N ALA A 431 -4.03 -0.54 21.22
CA ALA A 431 -4.65 -1.79 20.78
C ALA A 431 -3.73 -3.00 21.02
N VAL A 432 -2.43 -2.83 20.76
CA VAL A 432 -1.42 -3.85 20.99
C VAL A 432 -1.29 -4.15 22.48
N LEU A 433 -1.18 -3.12 23.31
CA LEU A 433 -1.09 -3.28 24.77
C LEU A 433 -2.33 -3.98 25.35
N GLY A 434 -3.52 -3.59 24.88
CA GLY A 434 -4.78 -4.27 25.23
C GLY A 434 -4.82 -5.75 24.78
N GLY A 435 -4.13 -6.09 23.68
CA GLY A 435 -3.93 -7.47 23.25
C GLY A 435 -3.02 -8.28 24.20
N LEU A 436 -2.05 -7.62 24.83
CA LEU A 436 -1.17 -8.22 25.85
C LEU A 436 -1.86 -8.35 27.21
N GLY A 437 -3.12 -7.91 27.36
CA GLY A 437 -3.89 -7.98 28.59
C GLY A 437 -3.70 -6.79 29.53
N GLU A 438 -3.00 -5.76 29.07
CA GLU A 438 -2.68 -4.58 29.86
C GLU A 438 -3.59 -3.41 29.51
N LYS A 439 -3.76 -2.49 30.47
CA LYS A 439 -4.52 -1.27 30.26
C LYS A 439 -3.60 -0.14 29.81
N ALA A 440 -4.00 0.55 28.75
CA ALA A 440 -3.32 1.76 28.29
C ALA A 440 -3.50 2.91 29.31
N GLU A 441 -2.41 3.53 29.73
CA GLU A 441 -2.40 4.63 30.67
C GLU A 441 -1.71 5.86 30.07
N GLY A 442 -2.36 7.01 30.17
CA GLY A 442 -1.86 8.28 29.62
C GLY A 442 -2.22 8.46 28.15
N ASP A 443 -1.42 9.28 27.46
CA ASP A 443 -1.55 9.49 26.01
C ASP A 443 -0.82 8.41 25.21
N GLU A 444 -0.99 8.40 23.89
CA GLU A 444 -0.39 7.36 23.02
C GLU A 444 1.14 7.25 23.14
N PHE A 445 1.85 8.33 23.42
CA PHE A 445 3.31 8.30 23.60
C PHE A 445 3.68 7.63 24.94
N ALA A 446 2.95 7.90 26.01
CA ALA A 446 3.11 7.18 27.27
C ALA A 446 2.80 5.69 27.13
N VAL A 447 1.80 5.36 26.31
CA VAL A 447 1.45 3.96 25.99
C VAL A 447 2.55 3.28 25.15
N MET A 448 3.23 4.00 24.24
CA MET A 448 4.40 3.46 23.53
C MET A 448 5.54 3.12 24.51
N GLU A 449 5.84 4.00 25.47
CA GLU A 449 6.84 3.74 26.51
C GLU A 449 6.42 2.58 27.43
N GLN A 450 5.13 2.47 27.74
CA GLN A 450 4.59 1.35 28.52
C GLN A 450 4.78 0.02 27.78
N LEU A 451 4.51 0.02 26.47
CA LEU A 451 4.69 -1.15 25.60
C LEU A 451 6.17 -1.57 25.52
N GLU A 452 7.09 -0.60 25.37
CA GLU A 452 8.54 -0.85 25.38
C GLU A 452 9.00 -1.45 26.71
N ARG A 453 8.59 -0.87 27.85
CA ARG A 453 8.94 -1.40 29.18
C ARG A 453 8.42 -2.84 29.40
N LEU A 454 7.21 -3.14 28.90
CA LEU A 454 6.59 -4.45 29.06
C LEU A 454 7.27 -5.51 28.22
N THR A 455 7.59 -5.18 26.96
CA THR A 455 8.07 -6.16 25.97
C THR A 455 9.57 -6.21 25.81
N GLY A 456 10.27 -5.14 26.21
CA GLY A 456 11.71 -4.95 25.94
C GLY A 456 12.04 -4.69 24.47
N ILE A 457 11.04 -4.56 23.59
CA ILE A 457 11.23 -4.24 22.17
C ILE A 457 11.33 -2.71 22.05
N PRO A 458 12.40 -2.18 21.44
CA PRO A 458 12.57 -0.73 21.39
C PRO A 458 11.58 -0.05 20.45
N VAL A 459 11.18 1.17 20.78
CA VAL A 459 10.43 2.05 19.89
C VAL A 459 11.28 2.32 18.63
N PRO A 460 10.71 2.20 17.41
CA PRO A 460 11.43 2.54 16.18
C PRO A 460 11.98 3.96 16.19
N LYS A 461 13.21 4.16 15.69
CA LYS A 461 13.90 5.47 15.72
C LYS A 461 13.09 6.61 15.10
N ASN A 462 12.34 6.34 14.04
CA ASN A 462 11.47 7.32 13.37
C ASN A 462 10.24 7.73 14.19
N LEU A 463 9.86 6.93 15.18
CA LEU A 463 8.77 7.22 16.13
C LEU A 463 9.28 7.80 17.45
N CYS A 464 10.59 7.67 17.73
CA CYS A 464 11.20 8.28 18.94
C CYS A 464 11.19 9.81 18.85
N GLY A 465 10.93 10.47 19.98
CA GLY A 465 11.02 11.92 20.10
C GLY A 465 10.02 12.71 19.23
N LEU A 466 8.96 12.07 18.73
CA LEU A 466 7.93 12.76 17.93
C LEU A 466 7.22 13.86 18.72
N ARG A 467 7.03 13.67 20.03
CA ARG A 467 6.36 14.61 20.92
C ARG A 467 7.11 15.94 21.03
N GLU A 468 8.44 15.89 21.00
CA GLU A 468 9.35 17.01 21.17
C GLU A 468 9.67 17.71 19.84
N ARG A 469 9.32 17.11 18.71
CA ARG A 469 9.57 17.73 17.40
C ARG A 469 8.71 18.97 17.19
N PRO A 470 9.26 20.04 16.60
CA PRO A 470 8.51 21.25 16.33
C PRO A 470 7.35 20.96 15.34
N VAL A 471 6.16 21.40 15.71
CA VAL A 471 5.00 21.36 14.83
C VAL A 471 5.19 22.40 13.72
N ARG A 472 5.23 21.95 12.47
CA ARG A 472 5.40 22.81 11.29
C ARG A 472 4.07 23.13 10.58
N HIS A 473 3.12 22.20 10.64
CA HIS A 473 1.86 22.31 9.92
C HIS A 473 0.70 22.46 10.89
N THR A 474 0.05 23.62 10.88
CA THR A 474 -1.03 23.98 11.82
C THR A 474 -2.35 24.33 11.12
N THR A 475 -2.41 24.24 9.80
CA THR A 475 -3.58 24.63 9.02
C THR A 475 -4.76 23.71 9.30
N VAL A 476 -5.93 24.28 9.57
CA VAL A 476 -7.22 23.59 9.70
C VAL A 476 -8.19 24.25 8.74
N LEU A 477 -8.86 23.49 7.91
CA LEU A 477 -9.74 23.95 6.84
C LEU A 477 -11.15 23.39 6.97
N ASP A 478 -12.12 24.13 6.48
CA ASP A 478 -13.41 23.58 6.10
C ASP A 478 -13.32 22.98 4.68
N ARG A 479 -14.25 22.12 4.31
CA ARG A 479 -14.22 21.41 3.01
C ARG A 479 -14.20 22.38 1.81
N GLU A 480 -14.93 23.46 1.93
CA GLU A 480 -15.05 24.51 0.90
C GLU A 480 -13.76 25.31 0.71
N GLU A 481 -12.91 25.35 1.72
CA GLU A 481 -11.62 26.06 1.69
C GLU A 481 -10.50 25.25 1.03
N MET A 482 -10.69 23.94 0.82
CA MET A 482 -9.63 23.07 0.27
C MET A 482 -9.22 23.47 -1.16
N LEU A 483 -10.17 23.79 -2.05
CA LEU A 483 -9.83 24.22 -3.41
C LEU A 483 -9.07 25.54 -3.45
N PRO A 484 -9.53 26.64 -2.82
CA PRO A 484 -8.73 27.85 -2.71
C PRO A 484 -7.33 27.64 -2.16
N PHE A 485 -7.20 26.84 -1.09
CA PHE A 485 -5.93 26.50 -0.49
C PHE A 485 -4.98 25.78 -1.46
N VAL A 486 -5.48 24.78 -2.19
CA VAL A 486 -4.67 24.07 -3.20
C VAL A 486 -4.21 25.00 -4.30
N LEU A 487 -5.08 25.91 -4.80
CA LEU A 487 -4.73 26.84 -5.86
C LEU A 487 -3.71 27.91 -5.41
N GLU A 488 -3.76 28.32 -4.15
CA GLU A 488 -2.77 29.20 -3.53
C GLU A 488 -1.42 28.49 -3.43
N LYS A 489 -1.40 27.32 -2.81
CA LYS A 489 -0.19 26.52 -2.61
C LYS A 489 0.47 26.07 -3.93
N ALA A 490 -0.32 25.83 -4.96
CA ALA A 490 0.21 25.49 -6.28
C ALA A 490 1.09 26.60 -6.88
N GLN A 491 0.84 27.86 -6.56
CA GLN A 491 1.55 29.02 -7.10
C GLN A 491 2.77 29.46 -6.26
N GLU A 492 2.86 29.02 -5.03
CA GLU A 492 4.01 29.30 -4.16
C GLU A 492 5.23 28.49 -4.59
N LYS A 493 6.39 29.11 -4.70
CA LYS A 493 7.63 28.41 -5.09
C LYS A 493 8.17 27.50 -3.98
N LYS A 494 8.02 27.92 -2.74
CA LYS A 494 8.42 27.20 -1.52
C LYS A 494 7.36 27.41 -0.46
N TRP A 495 7.17 26.44 0.39
CA TRP A 495 6.16 26.48 1.45
C TRP A 495 6.74 26.78 2.83
N PHE A 496 8.07 26.69 2.96
CA PHE A 496 8.83 27.02 4.17
C PHE A 496 10.19 27.65 3.85
#